data_d766159cb19eec6366049c6b44d2eb48
#
_entry.id   d766159cb19eec6366049c6b44d2eb48
#
_cell.length_a   1.000
_cell.length_b   1.000
_cell.length_c   1.000
_cell.angle_alpha   90.00
_cell.angle_beta   90.00
_cell.angle_gamma   90.00
#
_symmetry.space_group_name_H-M   'P 1'
#
loop_
_entity.id
_entity.type
_entity.pdbx_description
1 polymer ?
#
loop_
_entity_poly.entity_id
_entity_poly.type
_entity_poly.pdbx_seq_one_letter_code
_entity_poly.pdbx_strand_id
1 'polypeptide(L)'
;MKSFCSPKTSQKIMNGVFILSGVITLLILVTILGYILVKGLPVINFEFLFLSPIDAGREGGIFPMIISSIYVVFIAAIIATPLGVGAAIYMSEYASNQKVIKFIRFGSETLASIPSIVFGLFGLAFFVVFLKLGWCILSGGLVLALMAIPTIFQVAEVTLSSIPNSYKEGGYGLGATKWQVI
;
A
#
# COMPACT_ATOMS: atom_id res chain seq x y z
N MET A 1 -9.30 6.98 -46.62
CA MET A 1 -9.53 5.65 -46.03
C MET A 1 -10.99 5.61 -45.53
N LYS A 2 -11.86 4.81 -46.16
CA LYS A 2 -13.27 4.69 -45.77
C LYS A 2 -13.33 3.88 -44.46
N SER A 3 -13.88 4.46 -43.38
CA SER A 3 -14.16 3.75 -42.14
C SER A 3 -15.23 2.67 -42.41
N PHE A 4 -14.88 1.43 -42.33
CA PHE A 4 -15.71 0.25 -42.63
C PHE A 4 -16.86 0.00 -41.64
N CYS A 5 -16.97 0.77 -40.56
CA CYS A 5 -18.04 0.62 -39.56
C CYS A 5 -18.65 1.97 -39.17
N SER A 6 -19.98 2.01 -39.04
CA SER A 6 -20.70 3.14 -38.45
C SER A 6 -20.21 3.33 -36.99
N PRO A 7 -20.03 4.58 -36.47
CA PRO A 7 -19.60 4.85 -35.12
C PRO A 7 -20.41 4.09 -34.06
N LYS A 8 -21.72 3.95 -34.26
CA LYS A 8 -22.63 3.21 -33.37
C LYS A 8 -22.37 1.71 -33.35
N THR A 9 -22.02 1.14 -34.51
CA THR A 9 -21.71 -0.32 -34.62
C THR A 9 -20.35 -0.63 -33.96
N SER A 10 -19.36 0.22 -34.18
CA SER A 10 -18.04 0.08 -33.54
C SER A 10 -18.15 0.17 -32.01
N GLN A 11 -18.95 1.11 -31.49
CA GLN A 11 -19.19 1.26 -30.05
C GLN A 11 -19.89 0.04 -29.43
N LYS A 12 -20.87 -0.56 -30.13
CA LYS A 12 -21.55 -1.79 -29.67
C LYS A 12 -20.59 -2.98 -29.61
N ILE A 13 -19.74 -3.13 -30.62
CA ILE A 13 -18.73 -4.21 -30.68
C ILE A 13 -17.73 -4.02 -29.52
N MET A 14 -17.21 -2.81 -29.33
CA MET A 14 -16.28 -2.51 -28.22
C MET A 14 -16.92 -2.78 -26.86
N ASN A 15 -18.15 -2.35 -26.65
CA ASN A 15 -18.88 -2.65 -25.40
C ASN A 15 -19.05 -4.15 -25.19
N GLY A 16 -19.37 -4.92 -26.25
CA GLY A 16 -19.44 -6.37 -26.18
C GLY A 16 -18.12 -7.03 -25.79
N VAL A 17 -17.01 -6.54 -26.36
CA VAL A 17 -15.65 -7.02 -26.01
C VAL A 17 -15.29 -6.71 -24.55
N PHE A 18 -15.60 -5.49 -24.08
CA PHE A 18 -15.35 -5.13 -22.67
C PHE A 18 -16.19 -5.95 -21.69
N ILE A 19 -17.47 -6.16 -21.99
CA ILE A 19 -18.34 -7.01 -21.16
C ILE A 19 -17.83 -8.44 -21.15
N LEU A 20 -17.47 -8.99 -22.32
CA LEU A 20 -16.95 -10.34 -22.43
C LEU A 20 -15.65 -10.52 -21.64
N SER A 21 -14.68 -9.58 -21.77
CA SER A 21 -13.46 -9.62 -21.00
C SER A 21 -13.72 -9.50 -19.50
N GLY A 22 -14.65 -8.66 -19.08
CA GLY A 22 -15.07 -8.55 -17.68
C GLY A 22 -15.65 -9.85 -17.14
N VAL A 23 -16.54 -10.49 -17.89
CA VAL A 23 -17.13 -11.78 -17.53
C VAL A 23 -16.08 -12.89 -17.44
N ILE A 24 -15.17 -12.97 -18.42
CA ILE A 24 -14.07 -13.95 -18.39
C ILE A 24 -13.20 -13.75 -17.15
N THR A 25 -12.79 -12.51 -16.87
CA THR A 25 -11.98 -12.20 -15.69
C THR A 25 -12.70 -12.59 -14.39
N LEU A 26 -13.99 -12.28 -14.29
CA LEU A 26 -14.80 -12.63 -13.13
C LEU A 26 -14.92 -14.16 -12.96
N LEU A 27 -15.14 -14.89 -14.05
CA LEU A 27 -15.22 -16.36 -14.02
C LEU A 27 -13.90 -16.99 -13.56
N ILE A 28 -12.76 -16.51 -14.08
CA ILE A 28 -11.45 -16.98 -13.64
C ILE A 28 -11.27 -16.72 -12.14
N LEU A 29 -11.57 -15.50 -11.69
CA LEU A 29 -11.45 -15.12 -10.28
C LEU A 29 -12.33 -16.01 -9.38
N VAL A 30 -13.60 -16.19 -9.73
CA VAL A 30 -14.56 -17.01 -8.97
C VAL A 30 -14.11 -18.48 -8.96
N THR A 31 -13.59 -18.99 -10.08
CA THR A 31 -13.09 -20.36 -10.15
C THR A 31 -11.89 -20.57 -9.25
N ILE A 32 -10.92 -19.66 -9.28
CA ILE A 32 -9.71 -19.74 -8.43
C ILE A 32 -10.11 -19.65 -6.95
N LEU A 33 -10.90 -18.63 -6.57
CA LEU A 33 -11.34 -18.44 -5.20
C LEU A 33 -12.19 -19.62 -4.73
N GLY A 34 -13.14 -20.09 -5.55
CA GLY A 34 -13.98 -21.25 -5.25
C GLY A 34 -13.14 -22.52 -5.02
N TYR A 35 -12.16 -22.77 -5.87
CA TYR A 35 -11.25 -23.91 -5.69
C TYR A 35 -10.47 -23.83 -4.37
N ILE A 36 -9.90 -22.65 -4.06
CA ILE A 36 -9.16 -22.44 -2.82
C ILE A 36 -10.05 -22.64 -1.60
N LEU A 37 -11.27 -22.08 -1.62
CA LEU A 37 -12.22 -22.19 -0.51
C LEU A 37 -12.67 -23.63 -0.30
N VAL A 38 -13.07 -24.33 -1.37
CA VAL A 38 -13.54 -25.72 -1.28
C VAL A 38 -12.45 -26.67 -0.75
N LYS A 39 -11.19 -26.43 -1.14
CA LYS A 39 -10.06 -27.25 -0.68
C LYS A 39 -9.49 -26.80 0.67
N GLY A 40 -9.50 -25.50 0.97
CA GLY A 40 -8.88 -24.94 2.17
C GLY A 40 -9.78 -24.96 3.40
N LEU A 41 -11.09 -24.65 3.26
CA LEU A 41 -12.00 -24.56 4.41
C LEU A 41 -12.06 -25.83 5.26
N PRO A 42 -12.10 -27.06 4.69
CA PRO A 42 -12.14 -28.26 5.52
C PRO A 42 -10.88 -28.52 6.38
N VAL A 43 -9.77 -27.88 6.02
CA VAL A 43 -8.49 -28.04 6.74
C VAL A 43 -8.36 -27.02 7.86
N ILE A 44 -9.15 -25.94 7.83
CA ILE A 44 -9.11 -24.88 8.83
C ILE A 44 -9.89 -25.37 10.08
N ASN A 45 -9.15 -25.70 11.11
CA ASN A 45 -9.68 -26.02 12.43
C ASN A 45 -8.95 -25.22 13.51
N PHE A 46 -9.39 -25.30 14.76
CA PHE A 46 -8.75 -24.58 15.87
C PHE A 46 -7.30 -25.02 16.09
N GLU A 47 -6.98 -26.27 15.89
CA GLU A 47 -5.61 -26.77 16.01
C GLU A 47 -4.70 -26.14 14.97
N PHE A 48 -5.15 -26.06 13.72
CA PHE A 48 -4.41 -25.40 12.63
C PHE A 48 -4.13 -23.92 12.92
N LEU A 49 -5.08 -23.21 13.56
CA LEU A 49 -4.91 -21.80 13.86
C LEU A 49 -3.99 -21.53 15.05
N PHE A 50 -3.99 -22.40 16.07
CA PHE A 50 -3.32 -22.14 17.36
C PHE A 50 -2.06 -22.97 17.59
N LEU A 51 -1.79 -23.98 16.79
CA LEU A 51 -0.55 -24.74 16.90
C LEU A 51 0.61 -24.07 16.16
N SER A 52 1.82 -24.46 16.56
CA SER A 52 3.05 -24.10 15.85
C SER A 52 3.28 -25.04 14.67
N PRO A 53 3.96 -24.57 13.60
CA PRO A 53 4.32 -25.42 12.48
C PRO A 53 5.34 -26.48 12.91
N ILE A 54 5.14 -27.70 12.41
CA ILE A 54 6.01 -28.85 12.63
C ILE A 54 6.51 -29.31 11.25
N ASP A 55 7.63 -30.01 11.22
CA ASP A 55 8.22 -30.57 9.99
C ASP A 55 8.32 -29.57 8.82
N ALA A 56 8.98 -28.42 9.08
CA ALA A 56 9.16 -27.34 8.12
C ALA A 56 7.84 -26.79 7.54
N GLY A 57 6.75 -26.83 8.32
CA GLY A 57 5.44 -26.32 7.97
C GLY A 57 4.55 -27.28 7.16
N ARG A 58 4.93 -28.56 7.09
CA ARG A 58 4.09 -29.60 6.46
C ARG A 58 2.96 -30.06 7.39
N GLU A 59 3.18 -29.98 8.69
CA GLU A 59 2.23 -30.34 9.74
C GLU A 59 2.13 -29.22 10.78
N GLY A 60 1.14 -29.32 11.67
CA GLY A 60 0.88 -28.36 12.73
C GLY A 60 0.02 -27.20 12.27
N GLY A 61 0.35 -26.00 12.78
CA GLY A 61 -0.49 -24.81 12.58
C GLY A 61 0.30 -23.58 12.10
N ILE A 62 -0.39 -22.46 12.08
CA ILE A 62 0.12 -21.18 11.55
C ILE A 62 0.16 -20.06 12.59
N PHE A 63 -0.02 -20.37 13.89
CA PHE A 63 -0.09 -19.36 14.95
C PHE A 63 1.08 -18.37 14.96
N PRO A 64 2.36 -18.81 14.95
CA PRO A 64 3.49 -17.88 14.93
C PRO A 64 3.51 -16.98 13.68
N MET A 65 3.01 -17.46 12.53
CA MET A 65 2.94 -16.67 11.30
C MET A 65 1.89 -15.58 11.42
N ILE A 66 0.74 -15.85 12.05
CA ILE A 66 -0.29 -14.84 12.32
C ILE A 66 0.27 -13.76 13.23
N ILE A 67 0.89 -14.13 14.34
CA ILE A 67 1.44 -13.19 15.31
C ILE A 67 2.58 -12.36 14.68
N SER A 68 3.50 -13.00 13.97
CA SER A 68 4.61 -12.28 13.33
C SER A 68 4.13 -11.30 12.26
N SER A 69 3.08 -11.65 11.50
CA SER A 69 2.47 -10.75 10.52
C SER A 69 1.90 -9.49 11.18
N ILE A 70 1.21 -9.65 12.32
CA ILE A 70 0.67 -8.51 13.09
C ILE A 70 1.82 -7.61 13.58
N TYR A 71 2.88 -8.19 14.15
CA TYR A 71 4.01 -7.39 14.62
C TYR A 71 4.73 -6.66 13.50
N VAL A 72 4.98 -7.31 12.36
CA VAL A 72 5.64 -6.69 11.21
C VAL A 72 4.84 -5.51 10.68
N VAL A 73 3.51 -5.67 10.50
CA VAL A 73 2.62 -4.60 10.05
C VAL A 73 2.56 -3.46 11.07
N PHE A 74 2.50 -3.78 12.37
CA PHE A 74 2.45 -2.78 13.43
C PHE A 74 3.73 -1.94 13.48
N ILE A 75 4.90 -2.56 13.38
CA ILE A 75 6.19 -1.86 13.31
C ILE A 75 6.23 -0.96 12.07
N ALA A 76 5.85 -1.51 10.91
CA ALA A 76 5.82 -0.74 9.67
C ALA A 76 4.90 0.47 9.77
N ALA A 77 3.70 0.32 10.32
CA ALA A 77 2.71 1.38 10.47
C ALA A 77 3.16 2.47 11.46
N ILE A 78 3.71 2.10 12.61
CA ILE A 78 4.22 3.06 13.62
C ILE A 78 5.33 3.93 13.04
N ILE A 79 6.17 3.39 12.16
CA ILE A 79 7.28 4.13 11.58
C ILE A 79 6.83 4.91 10.34
N ALA A 80 6.12 4.25 9.41
CA ALA A 80 5.78 4.83 8.12
C ALA A 80 4.71 5.92 8.23
N THR A 81 3.71 5.76 9.11
CA THR A 81 2.60 6.72 9.21
C THR A 81 3.06 8.09 9.71
N PRO A 82 3.78 8.21 10.84
CA PRO A 82 4.23 9.53 11.30
C PRO A 82 5.18 10.20 10.30
N LEU A 83 6.08 9.45 9.67
CA LEU A 83 7.03 10.00 8.71
C LEU A 83 6.34 10.43 7.42
N GLY A 84 5.48 9.60 6.85
CA GLY A 84 4.76 9.90 5.61
C GLY A 84 3.75 11.04 5.78
N VAL A 85 2.91 10.98 6.81
CA VAL A 85 1.93 12.04 7.10
C VAL A 85 2.61 13.33 7.53
N GLY A 86 3.62 13.26 8.39
CA GLY A 86 4.39 14.43 8.82
C GLY A 86 5.08 15.13 7.65
N ALA A 87 5.67 14.37 6.72
CA ALA A 87 6.24 14.92 5.50
C ALA A 87 5.16 15.58 4.62
N ALA A 88 3.99 14.98 4.47
CA ALA A 88 2.87 15.53 3.70
C ALA A 88 2.34 16.84 4.30
N ILE A 89 2.16 16.89 5.61
CA ILE A 89 1.75 18.11 6.32
C ILE A 89 2.80 19.22 6.13
N TYR A 90 4.08 18.88 6.30
CA TYR A 90 5.15 19.85 6.08
C TYR A 90 5.12 20.42 4.66
N MET A 91 4.98 19.54 3.66
CA MET A 91 4.94 19.94 2.26
C MET A 91 3.72 20.77 1.89
N SER A 92 2.55 20.40 2.43
CA SER A 92 1.28 21.08 2.14
C SER A 92 1.15 22.43 2.84
N GLU A 93 1.66 22.56 4.07
CA GLU A 93 1.38 23.70 4.95
C GLU A 93 2.57 24.62 5.22
N TYR A 94 3.78 24.11 5.19
CA TYR A 94 4.98 24.84 5.62
C TYR A 94 5.98 25.11 4.49
N ALA A 95 6.05 24.26 3.47
CA ALA A 95 7.04 24.40 2.43
C ALA A 95 6.73 25.58 1.49
N SER A 96 7.60 26.59 1.48
CA SER A 96 7.49 27.76 0.60
C SER A 96 8.38 27.64 -0.65
N ASN A 97 9.45 26.86 -0.58
CA ASN A 97 10.42 26.75 -1.67
C ASN A 97 9.97 25.73 -2.71
N GLN A 98 9.51 26.22 -3.85
CA GLN A 98 9.03 25.39 -4.96
C GLN A 98 10.05 24.37 -5.48
N LYS A 99 11.35 24.65 -5.37
CA LYS A 99 12.39 23.69 -5.78
C LYS A 99 12.46 22.50 -4.84
N VAL A 100 12.34 22.75 -3.53
CA VAL A 100 12.32 21.69 -2.50
C VAL A 100 11.08 20.84 -2.65
N ILE A 101 9.92 21.47 -2.85
CA ILE A 101 8.63 20.76 -3.08
C ILE A 101 8.75 19.81 -4.28
N LYS A 102 9.22 20.31 -5.42
CA LYS A 102 9.39 19.49 -6.64
C LYS A 102 10.39 18.35 -6.42
N PHE A 103 11.50 18.60 -5.72
CA PHE A 103 12.51 17.58 -5.46
C PHE A 103 11.97 16.44 -4.58
N ILE A 104 11.27 16.77 -3.48
CA ILE A 104 10.71 15.76 -2.57
C ILE A 104 9.61 14.96 -3.27
N ARG A 105 8.72 15.63 -4.03
CA ARG A 105 7.68 14.96 -4.80
C ARG A 105 8.28 14.00 -5.83
N PHE A 106 9.25 14.46 -6.61
CA PHE A 106 9.96 13.62 -7.57
C PHE A 106 10.64 12.43 -6.91
N GLY A 107 11.30 12.62 -5.75
CA GLY A 107 11.91 11.55 -4.99
C GLY A 107 10.89 10.53 -4.48
N SER A 108 9.74 10.99 -3.97
CA SER A 108 8.65 10.12 -3.51
C SER A 108 8.02 9.32 -4.65
N GLU A 109 7.77 9.94 -5.80
CA GLU A 109 7.25 9.26 -7.00
C GLU A 109 8.23 8.22 -7.52
N THR A 110 9.52 8.56 -7.53
CA THR A 110 10.59 7.63 -7.95
C THR A 110 10.67 6.43 -7.01
N LEU A 111 10.65 6.65 -5.69
CA LEU A 111 10.65 5.57 -4.71
C LEU A 111 9.41 4.68 -4.84
N ALA A 112 8.22 5.27 -5.02
CA ALA A 112 6.97 4.52 -5.19
C ALA A 112 6.95 3.65 -6.46
N SER A 113 7.74 4.00 -7.48
CA SER A 113 7.83 3.23 -8.73
C SER A 113 8.84 2.09 -8.68
N ILE A 114 9.66 2.00 -7.62
CA ILE A 114 10.63 0.91 -7.47
C ILE A 114 9.91 -0.41 -7.17
N PRO A 115 10.22 -1.51 -7.91
CA PRO A 115 9.66 -2.82 -7.62
C PRO A 115 9.96 -3.29 -6.19
N SER A 116 8.99 -3.90 -5.51
CA SER A 116 9.11 -4.35 -4.12
C SER A 116 10.30 -5.30 -3.87
N ILE A 117 10.68 -6.09 -4.87
CA ILE A 117 11.83 -6.98 -4.78
C ILE A 117 13.15 -6.22 -4.53
N VAL A 118 13.29 -5.02 -5.09
CA VAL A 118 14.46 -4.17 -4.88
C VAL A 118 14.54 -3.70 -3.43
N PHE A 119 13.39 -3.30 -2.84
CA PHE A 119 13.32 -2.97 -1.41
C PHE A 119 13.64 -4.18 -0.53
N GLY A 120 13.18 -5.38 -0.92
CA GLY A 120 13.51 -6.61 -0.21
C GLY A 120 15.01 -6.92 -0.23
N LEU A 121 15.66 -6.80 -1.38
CA LEU A 121 17.11 -6.99 -1.52
C LEU A 121 17.91 -5.92 -0.78
N PHE A 122 17.48 -4.66 -0.87
CA PHE A 122 18.08 -3.56 -0.10
C PHE A 122 17.94 -3.83 1.40
N GLY A 123 16.76 -4.22 1.85
CA GLY A 123 16.51 -4.52 3.25
C GLY A 123 17.36 -5.68 3.77
N LEU A 124 17.52 -6.72 2.97
CA LEU A 124 18.43 -7.82 3.27
C LEU A 124 19.87 -7.32 3.42
N ALA A 125 20.38 -6.58 2.43
CA ALA A 125 21.75 -6.10 2.44
C ALA A 125 21.98 -5.10 3.58
N PHE A 126 21.07 -4.16 3.79
CA PHE A 126 21.25 -3.05 4.73
C PHE A 126 20.89 -3.43 6.16
N PHE A 127 19.65 -3.92 6.41
CA PHE A 127 19.21 -4.20 7.79
C PHE A 127 19.77 -5.53 8.32
N VAL A 128 19.72 -6.57 7.50
CA VAL A 128 20.11 -7.93 7.97
C VAL A 128 21.63 -8.06 8.01
N VAL A 129 22.33 -7.68 6.94
CA VAL A 129 23.79 -7.91 6.82
C VAL A 129 24.59 -6.75 7.38
N PHE A 130 24.37 -5.52 6.89
CA PHE A 130 25.19 -4.36 7.27
C PHE A 130 24.94 -3.91 8.71
N LEU A 131 23.67 -3.72 9.11
CA LEU A 131 23.31 -3.38 10.50
C LEU A 131 23.32 -4.58 11.45
N LYS A 132 23.54 -5.79 10.93
CA LYS A 132 23.61 -7.04 11.70
C LYS A 132 22.37 -7.30 12.57
N LEU A 133 21.20 -6.81 12.17
CA LEU A 133 19.95 -7.09 12.88
C LEU A 133 19.52 -8.56 12.75
N GLY A 134 20.04 -9.25 11.73
CA GLY A 134 19.66 -10.62 11.44
C GLY A 134 18.25 -10.75 10.84
N TRP A 135 17.82 -12.00 10.68
CA TRP A 135 16.48 -12.34 10.23
C TRP A 135 15.50 -12.19 11.40
N CYS A 136 14.90 -11.01 11.53
CA CYS A 136 13.98 -10.72 12.62
C CYS A 136 12.78 -9.90 12.14
N ILE A 137 11.74 -9.87 12.97
CA ILE A 137 10.49 -9.10 12.71
C ILE A 137 10.80 -7.62 12.52
N LEU A 138 11.77 -7.08 13.26
CA LEU A 138 12.16 -5.68 13.16
C LEU A 138 12.76 -5.34 11.79
N SER A 139 13.68 -6.16 11.26
CA SER A 139 14.27 -5.93 9.93
C SER A 139 13.20 -5.98 8.83
N GLY A 140 12.28 -6.95 8.91
CA GLY A 140 11.14 -7.01 7.99
C GLY A 140 10.21 -5.81 8.09
N GLY A 141 9.88 -5.39 9.31
CA GLY A 141 9.04 -4.20 9.57
C GLY A 141 9.65 -2.90 9.06
N LEU A 142 10.98 -2.73 9.19
CA LEU A 142 11.70 -1.57 8.67
C LEU A 142 11.69 -1.51 7.13
N VAL A 143 11.85 -2.66 6.46
CA VAL A 143 11.75 -2.72 4.99
C VAL A 143 10.35 -2.35 4.53
N LEU A 144 9.30 -2.90 5.16
CA LEU A 144 7.92 -2.55 4.85
C LEU A 144 7.62 -1.08 5.14
N ALA A 145 8.17 -0.51 6.22
CA ALA A 145 8.06 0.91 6.51
C ALA A 145 8.63 1.77 5.38
N LEU A 146 9.85 1.46 4.91
CA LEU A 146 10.47 2.17 3.79
C LEU A 146 9.62 2.12 2.52
N MET A 147 9.01 0.97 2.22
CA MET A 147 8.10 0.83 1.07
C MET A 147 6.81 1.63 1.24
N ALA A 148 6.28 1.71 2.46
CA ALA A 148 5.01 2.36 2.74
C ALA A 148 5.11 3.89 2.80
N ILE A 149 6.25 4.46 3.24
CA ILE A 149 6.45 5.90 3.41
C ILE A 149 6.07 6.71 2.15
N PRO A 150 6.58 6.41 0.93
CA PRO A 150 6.25 7.16 -0.26
C PRO A 150 4.75 7.15 -0.59
N THR A 151 4.11 6.00 -0.44
CA THR A 151 2.67 5.83 -0.70
C THR A 151 1.82 6.61 0.30
N ILE A 152 2.15 6.50 1.60
CA ILE A 152 1.46 7.26 2.65
C ILE A 152 1.63 8.77 2.43
N PHE A 153 2.84 9.21 2.09
CA PHE A 153 3.13 10.61 1.77
C PHE A 153 2.25 11.12 0.63
N GLN A 154 2.22 10.41 -0.51
CA GLN A 154 1.44 10.82 -1.69
C GLN A 154 -0.06 10.88 -1.39
N VAL A 155 -0.61 9.86 -0.74
CA VAL A 155 -2.04 9.82 -0.38
C VAL A 155 -2.38 10.95 0.59
N ALA A 156 -1.55 11.18 1.61
CA ALA A 156 -1.76 12.25 2.57
C ALA A 156 -1.64 13.64 1.92
N GLU A 157 -0.66 13.87 1.03
CA GLU A 157 -0.48 15.13 0.31
C GLU A 157 -1.70 15.44 -0.58
N VAL A 158 -2.17 14.46 -1.36
CA VAL A 158 -3.35 14.62 -2.20
C VAL A 158 -4.59 14.90 -1.36
N THR A 159 -4.76 14.18 -0.26
CA THR A 159 -5.90 14.36 0.65
C THR A 159 -5.90 15.76 1.26
N LEU A 160 -4.76 16.23 1.79
CA LEU A 160 -4.63 17.56 2.37
C LEU A 160 -4.87 18.66 1.33
N SER A 161 -4.40 18.48 0.11
CA SER A 161 -4.59 19.45 -0.98
C SER A 161 -6.03 19.49 -1.51
N SER A 162 -6.82 18.44 -1.29
CA SER A 162 -8.23 18.39 -1.71
C SER A 162 -9.18 19.15 -0.78
N ILE A 163 -8.72 19.53 0.41
CA ILE A 163 -9.52 20.28 1.39
C ILE A 163 -9.68 21.73 0.92
N PRO A 164 -10.94 22.25 0.76
CA PRO A 164 -11.15 23.64 0.37
C PRO A 164 -10.54 24.65 1.34
N ASN A 165 -9.89 25.68 0.83
CA ASN A 165 -9.24 26.71 1.65
C ASN A 165 -10.22 27.45 2.56
N SER A 166 -11.51 27.48 2.24
CA SER A 166 -12.55 28.11 3.08
C SER A 166 -12.60 27.54 4.50
N TYR A 167 -12.27 26.27 4.70
CA TYR A 167 -12.19 25.69 6.05
C TYR A 167 -11.03 26.28 6.86
N LYS A 168 -9.87 26.44 6.20
CA LYS A 168 -8.70 27.07 6.83
C LYS A 168 -8.93 28.54 7.14
N GLU A 169 -9.52 29.28 6.19
CA GLU A 169 -9.89 30.69 6.36
C GLU A 169 -10.89 30.88 7.49
N GLY A 170 -11.89 29.99 7.59
CA GLY A 170 -12.84 29.98 8.70
C GLY A 170 -12.17 29.77 10.07
N GLY A 171 -11.24 28.82 10.15
CA GLY A 171 -10.45 28.57 11.35
C GLY A 171 -9.61 29.79 11.78
N TYR A 172 -8.90 30.39 10.83
CA TYR A 172 -8.13 31.63 11.11
C TYR A 172 -9.02 32.80 11.48
N GLY A 173 -10.20 32.94 10.86
CA GLY A 173 -11.18 33.97 11.19
C GLY A 173 -11.71 33.87 12.62
N LEU A 174 -11.71 32.67 13.21
CA LEU A 174 -12.05 32.45 14.62
C LEU A 174 -10.85 32.60 15.58
N GLY A 175 -9.68 32.98 15.04
CA GLY A 175 -8.47 33.20 15.87
C GLY A 175 -7.67 31.91 16.14
N ALA A 176 -7.94 30.82 15.43
CA ALA A 176 -7.18 29.59 15.58
C ALA A 176 -5.73 29.73 15.07
N THR A 177 -4.81 29.10 15.78
CA THR A 177 -3.40 29.01 15.36
C THR A 177 -3.25 28.05 14.19
N LYS A 178 -2.16 28.14 13.45
CA LYS A 178 -1.86 27.24 12.31
C LYS A 178 -1.96 25.75 12.68
N TRP A 179 -1.49 25.38 13.86
CA TRP A 179 -1.58 24.01 14.39
C TRP A 179 -3.01 23.56 14.71
N GLN A 180 -3.88 24.48 15.03
CA GLN A 180 -5.29 24.17 15.32
C GLN A 180 -6.14 24.06 14.05
N VAL A 181 -5.66 24.62 12.94
CA VAL A 181 -6.33 24.60 11.64
C VAL A 181 -5.92 23.37 10.80
N ILE A 182 -4.74 22.82 11.04
CA ILE A 182 -4.22 21.59 10.39
C ILE A 182 -4.80 20.35 11.04
#